data_767f9ff521fe44a929e5a14ac4bc0cee
#
_entry.id   767f9ff521fe44a929e5a14ac4bc0cee
#
_cell.length_a   1.000
_cell.length_b   1.000
_cell.length_c   1.000
_cell.angle_alpha   90.00
_cell.angle_beta   90.00
_cell.angle_gamma   90.00
#
_symmetry.space_group_name_H-M   'P 1'
#
loop_
_entity.id
_entity.type
_entity.pdbx_description
1 polymer ?
#
loop_
_entity_poly.entity_id
_entity_poly.type
_entity_poly.pdbx_seq_one_letter_code
_entity_poly.pdbx_strand_id
1 'polypeptide(L)'
;MVKKIKHNKYPNTVDASLDLHGYTIDESEELVLNFLSRAKASRYRQVRIITGKGVNSPDGRARLKPWLEAYLAARRYSFMSAKITEGGEGAVDIKVPT
;
A
#
# COMPACT_ATOMS: atom_id res chain seq x y z
N MET A 1 14.43 7.28 17.86
CA MET A 1 14.56 6.97 17.50
C MET A 1 14.54 6.53 16.74
N VAL A 2 14.57 6.15 16.73
CA VAL A 2 14.62 5.75 16.06
C VAL A 2 14.83 5.19 15.45
N LYS A 3 14.65 4.80 15.33
CA LYS A 3 14.83 4.20 14.81
C LYS A 3 15.15 3.92 13.90
N LYS A 4 15.32 3.83 13.70
CA LYS A 4 15.60 3.56 12.95
C LYS A 4 15.92 3.20 12.18
N ILE A 5 16.01 3.09 11.97
CA ILE A 5 16.30 2.70 11.16
C ILE A 5 16.95 2.53 10.53
N LYS A 6 17.13 2.21 10.40
CA LYS A 6 17.83 2.05 9.86
C LYS A 6 18.36 1.85 8.83
N HIS A 7 18.59 1.42 8.81
CA HIS A 7 19.27 1.34 7.82
C HIS A 7 18.82 0.73 6.77
N ASN A 8 18.59 1.42 6.09
CA ASN A 8 17.98 1.08 4.99
C ASN A 8 18.85 0.63 3.94
N LYS A 9 18.79 -0.62 3.65
CA LYS A 9 19.40 -1.15 2.48
C LYS A 9 18.67 -0.78 1.23
N TYR A 10 17.45 -0.34 1.34
CA TYR A 10 16.60 -0.08 0.18
C TYR A 10 16.36 1.41 0.08
N PRO A 11 16.77 2.03 -1.02
CA PRO A 11 16.61 3.49 -1.14
C PRO A 11 15.17 3.94 -1.19
N ASN A 12 14.24 3.04 -1.46
CA ASN A 12 12.84 3.41 -1.56
C ASN A 12 12.03 2.94 -0.39
N THR A 13 12.57 3.09 0.80
CA THR A 13 11.80 2.71 1.97
C THR A 13 10.62 3.62 2.17
N VAL A 14 9.60 3.05 2.74
CA VAL A 14 8.36 3.78 2.97
C VAL A 14 8.25 4.13 4.45
N ASP A 15 7.46 5.15 4.73
CA ASP A 15 7.29 5.61 6.10
C ASP A 15 6.34 4.71 6.88
N ALA A 16 5.41 4.08 6.19
CA ALA A 16 4.46 3.19 6.83
C ALA A 16 3.90 2.23 5.80
N SER A 17 3.32 1.15 6.26
CA SER A 17 2.69 0.21 5.36
C SER A 17 1.39 -0.31 5.96
N LEU A 18 0.48 -0.70 5.08
CA LEU A 18 -0.80 -1.28 5.44
C LEU A 18 -0.94 -2.60 4.70
N ASP A 19 -1.25 -3.65 5.41
CA ASP A 19 -1.41 -4.96 4.81
C ASP A 19 -2.89 -5.28 4.70
N LEU A 20 -3.37 -5.42 3.47
CA LEU A 20 -4.77 -5.73 3.18
C LEU A 20 -5.01 -7.21 2.94
N HIS A 21 -3.98 -8.00 3.10
CA HIS A 21 -4.09 -9.43 2.87
C HIS A 21 -5.21 -9.99 3.75
N GLY A 22 -6.13 -10.72 3.14
CA GLY A 22 -7.23 -11.33 3.88
C GLY A 22 -8.49 -10.50 4.02
N TYR A 23 -8.43 -9.22 3.64
CA TYR A 23 -9.63 -8.36 3.73
C TYR A 23 -10.37 -8.34 2.40
N THR A 24 -11.67 -8.10 2.48
CA THR A 24 -12.47 -7.89 1.28
C THR A 24 -12.25 -6.48 0.75
N ILE A 25 -12.76 -6.23 -0.45
CA ILE A 25 -12.67 -4.88 -1.02
C ILE A 25 -13.44 -3.89 -0.15
N ASP A 26 -14.61 -4.26 0.32
CA ASP A 26 -15.39 -3.35 1.17
C ASP A 26 -14.63 -3.00 2.45
N GLU A 27 -14.05 -4.00 3.09
CA GLU A 27 -13.25 -3.76 4.29
C GLU A 27 -12.02 -2.92 3.98
N SER A 28 -11.41 -3.20 2.85
CA SER A 28 -10.19 -2.52 2.46
C SER A 28 -10.41 -1.05 2.18
N GLU A 29 -11.59 -0.70 1.67
CA GLU A 29 -11.86 0.69 1.33
C GLU A 29 -11.75 1.58 2.55
N GLU A 30 -12.35 1.17 3.66
CA GLU A 30 -12.29 1.95 4.88
C GLU A 30 -10.88 1.98 5.46
N LEU A 31 -10.20 0.84 5.41
CA LEU A 31 -8.83 0.78 5.92
C LEU A 31 -7.90 1.68 5.12
N VAL A 32 -8.04 1.69 3.81
CA VAL A 32 -7.20 2.52 2.96
C VAL A 32 -7.49 4.00 3.20
N LEU A 33 -8.77 4.36 3.30
CA LEU A 33 -9.13 5.75 3.55
C LEU A 33 -8.50 6.25 4.84
N ASN A 34 -8.63 5.48 5.91
CA ASN A 34 -8.08 5.88 7.20
C ASN A 34 -6.56 5.92 7.17
N PHE A 35 -5.95 4.95 6.51
CA PHE A 35 -4.51 4.88 6.43
C PHE A 35 -3.94 6.10 5.70
N LEU A 36 -4.53 6.45 4.56
CA LEU A 36 -4.05 7.59 3.79
C LEU A 36 -4.30 8.91 4.51
N SER A 37 -5.41 9.01 5.25
CA SER A 37 -5.67 10.20 6.05
C SER A 37 -4.61 10.37 7.13
N ARG A 38 -4.24 9.29 7.80
CA ARG A 38 -3.20 9.36 8.80
C ARG A 38 -1.85 9.68 8.20
N ALA A 39 -1.59 9.14 7.01
CA ALA A 39 -0.33 9.41 6.35
C ALA A 39 -0.18 10.90 6.05
N LYS A 40 -1.26 11.54 5.62
CA LYS A 40 -1.23 12.97 5.36
C LYS A 40 -1.03 13.75 6.65
N ALA A 41 -1.74 13.38 7.69
CA ALA A 41 -1.63 14.06 8.97
C ALA A 41 -0.24 13.93 9.57
N SER A 42 0.40 12.81 9.35
CA SER A 42 1.74 12.55 9.85
C SER A 42 2.83 13.07 8.93
N ARG A 43 2.45 13.62 7.79
CA ARG A 43 3.39 14.16 6.81
C ARG A 43 4.35 13.11 6.28
N TYR A 44 3.85 11.89 6.14
CA TYR A 44 4.63 10.85 5.50
C TYR A 44 4.83 11.19 4.03
N ARG A 45 5.95 10.77 3.49
CA ARG A 45 6.26 11.04 2.09
C ARG A 45 5.81 9.92 1.18
N GLN A 46 5.99 8.71 1.64
CA GLN A 46 5.69 7.55 0.83
C GLN A 46 5.23 6.43 1.72
N VAL A 47 4.17 5.76 1.30
CA VAL A 47 3.63 4.63 2.05
C VAL A 47 3.42 3.46 1.11
N ARG A 48 3.24 2.28 1.68
CA ARG A 48 3.04 1.06 0.90
C ARG A 48 1.78 0.38 1.37
N ILE A 49 1.00 -0.12 0.41
CA ILE A 49 -0.16 -0.94 0.73
C ILE A 49 0.07 -2.31 0.10
N ILE A 50 0.00 -3.33 0.93
CA ILE A 50 0.26 -4.69 0.52
C ILE A 50 -1.08 -5.36 0.27
N THR A 51 -1.30 -5.79 -0.97
CA THR A 51 -2.55 -6.45 -1.33
C THR A 51 -2.42 -7.96 -1.39
N GLY A 52 -1.19 -8.46 -1.39
CA GLY A 52 -0.96 -9.87 -1.61
C GLY A 52 -1.02 -10.18 -3.08
N LYS A 53 -0.54 -11.34 -3.43
CA LYS A 53 -0.51 -11.73 -4.84
C LYS A 53 -1.88 -12.06 -5.38
N GLY A 54 -2.73 -12.62 -4.56
CA GLY A 54 -4.08 -12.99 -4.99
C GLY A 54 -4.13 -14.16 -5.95
N VAL A 55 -3.04 -14.86 -6.12
CA VAL A 55 -2.99 -15.98 -7.02
C VAL A 55 -3.86 -17.11 -6.49
N ASN A 56 -4.66 -17.69 -7.36
CA ASN A 56 -5.52 -18.81 -6.97
C ASN A 56 -6.52 -18.45 -5.88
N SER A 57 -6.98 -17.22 -5.90
CA SER A 57 -7.91 -16.78 -4.89
C SER A 57 -9.33 -16.83 -5.43
N PRO A 58 -10.16 -17.76 -4.96
CA PRO A 58 -11.54 -17.81 -5.43
C PRO A 58 -12.42 -16.73 -4.84
N ASP A 59 -11.96 -16.06 -3.81
CA ASP A 59 -12.78 -15.08 -3.11
C ASP A 59 -12.52 -13.64 -3.57
N GLY A 60 -11.81 -13.46 -4.68
CA GLY A 60 -11.65 -12.14 -5.23
C GLY A 60 -10.44 -11.37 -4.74
N ARG A 61 -9.55 -12.00 -3.99
CA ARG A 61 -8.36 -11.30 -3.54
C ARG A 61 -7.51 -10.79 -4.68
N ALA A 62 -7.53 -11.49 -5.81
CA ALA A 62 -6.80 -11.06 -6.97
C ALA A 62 -7.29 -9.71 -7.47
N ARG A 63 -8.46 -9.26 -7.03
CA ARG A 63 -9.02 -7.98 -7.44
C ARG A 63 -8.58 -6.82 -6.56
N LEU A 64 -7.97 -7.10 -5.43
CA LEU A 64 -7.58 -6.03 -4.53
C LEU A 64 -6.62 -5.05 -5.16
N LYS A 65 -5.61 -5.56 -5.85
CA LYS A 65 -4.63 -4.66 -6.43
C LYS A 65 -5.21 -3.80 -7.56
N PRO A 66 -5.93 -4.36 -8.53
CA PRO A 66 -6.56 -3.51 -9.54
C PRO A 66 -7.54 -2.52 -8.93
N TRP A 67 -8.30 -2.95 -7.93
CA TRP A 67 -9.22 -2.04 -7.25
C TRP A 67 -8.47 -0.88 -6.59
N LEU A 68 -7.37 -1.21 -5.88
CA LEU A 68 -6.60 -0.20 -5.19
C LEU A 68 -6.01 0.80 -6.18
N GLU A 69 -5.48 0.31 -7.29
CA GLU A 69 -4.89 1.21 -8.26
C GLU A 69 -5.94 2.13 -8.85
N ALA A 70 -7.14 1.61 -9.13
CA ALA A 70 -8.23 2.45 -9.63
C ALA A 70 -8.66 3.47 -8.58
N TYR A 71 -8.73 3.04 -7.32
CA TYR A 71 -9.08 3.91 -6.21
C TYR A 71 -8.10 5.08 -6.11
N LEU A 72 -6.82 4.77 -6.18
CA LEU A 72 -5.78 5.79 -6.07
C LEU A 72 -5.78 6.73 -7.27
N ALA A 73 -5.96 6.18 -8.45
CA ALA A 73 -6.00 6.99 -9.65
C ALA A 73 -7.18 7.96 -9.63
N ALA A 74 -8.34 7.49 -9.17
CA ALA A 74 -9.52 8.33 -9.09
C ALA A 74 -9.31 9.50 -8.13
N ARG A 75 -8.48 9.32 -7.14
CA ARG A 75 -8.18 10.37 -6.16
C ARG A 75 -6.90 11.11 -6.46
N ARG A 76 -6.32 10.82 -7.61
CA ARG A 76 -5.15 11.52 -8.12
C ARG A 76 -3.91 11.34 -7.26
N TYR A 77 -3.80 10.19 -6.63
CA TYR A 77 -2.56 9.82 -5.96
C TYR A 77 -1.55 9.36 -6.99
N SER A 78 -0.30 9.69 -6.75
CA SER A 78 0.79 9.15 -7.53
C SER A 78 1.23 7.83 -6.91
N PHE A 79 1.28 6.79 -7.69
CA PHE A 79 1.61 5.47 -7.15
C PHE A 79 2.33 4.63 -8.20
N MET A 80 2.95 3.58 -7.74
CA MET A 80 3.60 2.63 -8.62
C MET A 80 3.50 1.24 -8.01
N SER A 81 3.48 0.25 -8.87
CA SER A 81 3.51 -1.13 -8.42
C SER A 81 4.86 -1.40 -7.75
N ALA A 82 4.82 -2.06 -6.62
CA ALA A 82 6.04 -2.36 -5.88
C ALA A 82 6.23 -3.86 -5.81
N LYS A 83 7.46 -4.27 -5.85
CA LYS A 83 7.80 -5.67 -5.67
C LYS A 83 8.20 -5.90 -4.24
N ILE A 84 7.60 -6.89 -3.65
CA ILE A 84 8.01 -7.33 -2.34
C ILE A 84 9.09 -8.37 -2.57
N THR A 85 10.19 -8.21 -1.89
CA THR A 85 11.37 -9.03 -2.13
C THR A 85 11.04 -10.51 -2.20
N GLU A 86 10.17 -10.95 -1.34
CA GLU A 86 9.85 -12.36 -1.29
C GLU A 86 8.49 -12.67 -1.83
N GLY A 87 7.67 -11.71 -2.06
CA GLY A 87 6.31 -11.91 -2.43
C GLY A 87 5.95 -11.57 -3.85
N GLY A 88 6.89 -11.02 -4.59
CA GLY A 88 6.59 -10.60 -5.94
C GLY A 88 5.81 -9.31 -5.98
N GLU A 89 4.81 -9.26 -6.83
CA GLU A 89 4.15 -8.00 -7.11
C GLU A 89 2.88 -7.77 -6.30
N GLY A 90 2.97 -7.94 -5.02
CA GLY A 90 1.78 -7.83 -4.20
C GLY A 90 1.63 -6.53 -3.46
N ALA A 91 2.17 -5.44 -3.97
CA ALA A 91 2.13 -4.18 -3.24
C ALA A 91 2.09 -2.98 -4.17
N VAL A 92 1.66 -1.86 -3.63
CA VAL A 92 1.63 -0.58 -4.34
C VAL A 92 2.27 0.46 -3.44
N ASP A 93 3.22 1.20 -3.99
CA ASP A 93 3.84 2.32 -3.28
C ASP A 93 3.17 3.60 -3.71
N ILE A 94 2.86 4.46 -2.75
CA ILE A 94 2.06 5.65 -2.97
C ILE A 94 2.83 6.86 -2.45
N LYS A 95 2.90 7.88 -3.26
CA LYS A 95 3.43 9.16 -2.80
C LYS A 95 2.33 9.94 -2.13
N VAL A 96 2.57 10.35 -0.91
CA VAL A 96 1.58 11.09 -0.14
C VAL A 96 1.70 12.56 -0.49
N PRO A 97 0.61 13.20 -0.90
CA PRO A 97 0.67 14.63 -1.23
C PRO A 97 1.04 15.44 0.01
N THR A 98 1.84 16.46 -0.19
CA THR A 98 2.26 17.33 0.90
C THR A 98 1.72 18.74 0.74
#